data_d8e445850bb8d73ea56108d0c19aa518
#
_entry.id   d8e445850bb8d73ea56108d0c19aa518
#
_cell.length_a   1.000
_cell.length_b   1.000
_cell.length_c   1.000
_cell.angle_alpha   90.00
_cell.angle_beta   90.00
_cell.angle_gamma   90.00
#
_symmetry.space_group_name_H-M   'P 1'
#
loop_
_entity.id
_entity.type
_entity.pdbx_description
1 polymer ?
#
loop_
_entity_poly.entity_id
_entity_poly.type
_entity_poly.pdbx_seq_one_letter_code
_entity_poly.pdbx_strand_id
1 'polypeptide(L)'
;MPFYEKGPVRIYYEDTGGSGFPLLLIAGGGLNSTAAGLRTGPFNAIDEFKGEYRCIAADLRNGNTGQSSGPLEIDRPWDSHTDDQLGVMDHLGIDKFMVMGFCIGGPLVWNVLERAPTRVVAAVLAQPSGFRPEMPTLSYDGNMAGWGPALVKRRPEITMEMVDRFLTRMYRTNADFVWTVTRDFVRTCRTPLLILPDDIPAHPYAVAMEAAMLAPRAEVSIFPWKEPRERIPLAVRQIRSFLRAHRPTT
;
A
#
# COMPACT_ATOMS: atom_id res chain seq x y z
N MET A 1 -2.79 3.16 23.83
CA MET A 1 -2.21 3.78 22.63
C MET A 1 -2.26 2.77 21.50
N PRO A 2 -2.51 3.16 20.27
CA PRO A 2 -2.77 2.24 19.17
C PRO A 2 -1.45 1.68 18.60
N PHE A 3 -0.88 0.69 19.26
CA PHE A 3 0.29 -0.03 18.76
C PHE A 3 0.00 -1.53 18.72
N TYR A 4 0.35 -2.15 17.60
CA TYR A 4 0.55 -3.57 17.46
C TYR A 4 2.02 -3.91 17.75
N GLU A 5 2.27 -4.87 18.63
CA GLU A 5 3.62 -5.27 19.01
C GLU A 5 3.79 -6.79 18.85
N LYS A 6 4.91 -7.18 18.23
CA LYS A 6 5.30 -8.59 18.05
C LYS A 6 6.82 -8.71 18.10
N GLY A 7 7.35 -9.19 19.21
CA GLY A 7 8.80 -9.23 19.45
C GLY A 7 9.41 -7.83 19.33
N PRO A 8 10.42 -7.61 18.46
CA PRO A 8 11.05 -6.31 18.27
C PRO A 8 10.25 -5.36 17.35
N VAL A 9 9.13 -5.81 16.77
CA VAL A 9 8.29 -5.03 15.88
C VAL A 9 7.26 -4.26 16.68
N ARG A 10 7.15 -2.96 16.39
CA ARG A 10 6.15 -2.08 16.99
C ARG A 10 5.55 -1.20 15.90
N ILE A 11 4.26 -1.38 15.61
CA ILE A 11 3.54 -0.72 14.52
C ILE A 11 2.47 0.20 15.10
N TYR A 12 2.61 1.49 14.83
CA TYR A 12 1.56 2.48 15.09
C TYR A 12 0.44 2.30 14.08
N TYR A 13 -0.79 2.33 14.55
CA TYR A 13 -1.97 2.33 13.67
C TYR A 13 -3.03 3.29 14.20
N GLU A 14 -3.90 3.72 13.30
CA GLU A 14 -5.14 4.43 13.59
C GLU A 14 -6.31 3.53 13.24
N ASP A 15 -7.34 3.54 14.07
CA ASP A 15 -8.58 2.81 13.90
C ASP A 15 -9.75 3.76 14.21
N THR A 16 -10.61 4.00 13.25
CA THR A 16 -11.77 4.88 13.44
C THR A 16 -12.88 4.24 14.28
N GLY A 17 -12.77 2.95 14.56
CA GLY A 17 -13.83 2.19 15.23
C GLY A 17 -15.12 2.13 14.41
N GLY A 18 -16.22 1.81 15.10
CA GLY A 18 -17.55 1.70 14.50
C GLY A 18 -17.88 0.31 13.97
N SER A 19 -19.13 0.13 13.50
CA SER A 19 -19.66 -1.14 13.00
C SER A 19 -19.54 -1.30 11.47
N GLY A 20 -18.93 -0.32 10.78
CA GLY A 20 -18.71 -0.39 9.34
C GLY A 20 -17.78 -1.55 8.96
N PHE A 21 -17.93 -2.06 7.74
CA PHE A 21 -17.04 -3.12 7.25
C PHE A 21 -15.57 -2.62 7.24
N PRO A 22 -14.59 -3.44 7.68
CA PRO A 22 -13.22 -2.99 7.80
C PRO A 22 -12.58 -2.62 6.45
N LEU A 23 -11.90 -1.47 6.42
CA LEU A 23 -11.14 -0.96 5.27
C LEU A 23 -9.71 -0.63 5.71
N LEU A 24 -8.76 -1.47 5.29
CA LEU A 24 -7.34 -1.22 5.48
C LEU A 24 -6.87 -0.16 4.48
N LEU A 25 -6.26 0.92 4.96
CA LEU A 25 -5.75 2.03 4.17
C LEU A 25 -4.22 2.06 4.25
N ILE A 26 -3.54 1.99 3.10
CA ILE A 26 -2.07 2.06 3.00
C ILE A 26 -1.70 3.35 2.27
N ALA A 27 -1.03 4.25 2.97
CA ALA A 27 -0.65 5.55 2.43
C ALA A 27 0.45 5.44 1.36
N GLY A 28 0.58 6.48 0.55
CA GLY A 28 1.75 6.71 -0.30
C GLY A 28 2.95 7.24 0.49
N GLY A 29 4.01 7.60 -0.24
CA GLY A 29 5.22 8.19 0.36
C GLY A 29 6.44 7.26 0.40
N GLY A 30 6.44 6.19 -0.40
CA GLY A 30 7.51 5.20 -0.38
C GLY A 30 7.66 4.59 1.01
N LEU A 31 8.88 4.31 1.44
CA LEU A 31 9.16 3.76 2.77
C LEU A 31 8.88 4.74 3.93
N ASN A 32 8.51 5.99 3.63
CA ASN A 32 8.01 6.96 4.59
C ASN A 32 6.46 6.96 4.71
N SER A 33 5.78 5.97 4.15
CA SER A 33 4.33 5.83 4.25
C SER A 33 3.88 5.76 5.72
N THR A 34 2.95 6.63 6.10
CA THR A 34 2.40 6.72 7.46
C THR A 34 0.88 6.93 7.41
N ALA A 35 0.18 6.57 8.49
CA ALA A 35 -1.25 6.83 8.62
C ALA A 35 -1.57 8.33 8.44
N ALA A 36 -0.71 9.22 8.97
CA ALA A 36 -0.84 10.65 8.77
C ALA A 36 -0.76 11.08 7.30
N GLY A 37 0.00 10.36 6.46
CA GLY A 37 0.14 10.63 5.04
C GLY A 37 -1.17 10.48 4.23
N LEU A 38 -2.13 9.73 4.75
CA LEU A 38 -3.47 9.61 4.13
C LEU A 38 -4.25 10.93 4.14
N ARG A 39 -3.93 11.84 5.06
CA ARG A 39 -4.59 13.15 5.16
C ARG A 39 -4.09 14.15 4.14
N THR A 40 -2.86 13.96 3.65
CA THR A 40 -2.17 14.85 2.69
C THR A 40 -2.06 14.26 1.28
N GLY A 41 -2.68 13.11 1.04
CA GLY A 41 -2.76 12.47 -0.27
C GLY A 41 -3.63 13.26 -1.27
N PRO A 42 -3.97 12.70 -2.42
CA PRO A 42 -4.88 13.33 -3.37
C PRO A 42 -6.22 13.73 -2.74
N PHE A 43 -6.68 12.96 -1.77
CA PHE A 43 -7.79 13.26 -0.86
C PHE A 43 -7.54 12.60 0.50
N ASN A 44 -8.21 13.08 1.55
CA ASN A 44 -8.13 12.48 2.88
C ASN A 44 -8.98 11.21 2.94
N ALA A 45 -8.34 10.05 2.70
CA ALA A 45 -9.03 8.78 2.61
C ALA A 45 -9.74 8.36 3.91
N ILE A 46 -9.18 8.72 5.07
CA ILE A 46 -9.80 8.41 6.36
C ILE A 46 -11.12 9.20 6.49
N ASP A 47 -11.10 10.51 6.22
CA ASP A 47 -12.29 11.37 6.35
C ASP A 47 -13.36 11.02 5.32
N GLU A 48 -12.98 10.60 4.12
CA GLU A 48 -13.93 10.21 3.07
C GLU A 48 -14.69 8.93 3.40
N PHE A 49 -14.07 7.97 4.09
CA PHE A 49 -14.66 6.64 4.29
C PHE A 49 -15.05 6.33 5.73
N LYS A 50 -14.56 7.09 6.75
CA LYS A 50 -14.99 6.93 8.14
C LYS A 50 -16.51 7.12 8.29
N GLY A 51 -17.11 6.33 9.18
CA GLY A 51 -18.57 6.36 9.40
C GLY A 51 -19.33 5.38 8.49
N GLU A 52 -18.86 5.14 7.26
CA GLU A 52 -19.39 4.07 6.40
C GLU A 52 -18.56 2.79 6.52
N TYR A 53 -17.25 2.94 6.71
CA TYR A 53 -16.28 1.88 6.93
C TYR A 53 -15.55 2.11 8.25
N ARG A 54 -15.15 1.03 8.91
CA ARG A 54 -14.13 1.08 9.96
C ARG A 54 -12.78 1.17 9.27
N CYS A 55 -12.20 2.37 9.21
CA CYS A 55 -10.91 2.61 8.56
C CYS A 55 -9.77 2.27 9.51
N ILE A 56 -8.86 1.42 9.05
CA ILE A 56 -7.62 1.04 9.73
C ILE A 56 -6.46 1.52 8.88
N ALA A 57 -5.53 2.27 9.46
CA ALA A 57 -4.34 2.77 8.78
C ALA A 57 -3.12 2.56 9.65
N ALA A 58 -2.03 2.04 9.09
CA ALA A 58 -0.80 1.80 9.84
C ALA A 58 0.39 2.50 9.17
N ASP A 59 1.35 2.94 9.99
CA ASP A 59 2.65 3.39 9.50
C ASP A 59 3.44 2.19 8.97
N LEU A 60 4.16 2.36 7.86
CA LEU A 60 5.19 1.37 7.51
C LEU A 60 6.30 1.38 8.55
N ARG A 61 6.81 0.18 8.84
CA ARG A 61 7.96 -0.02 9.73
C ARG A 61 9.13 0.87 9.30
N ASN A 62 9.69 1.60 10.25
CA ASN A 62 10.83 2.49 10.04
C ASN A 62 10.59 3.69 9.10
N GLY A 63 9.34 4.08 8.83
CA GLY A 63 9.05 5.36 8.19
C GLY A 63 9.61 6.53 9.02
N ASN A 64 10.34 7.47 8.39
CA ASN A 64 11.09 8.50 9.12
C ASN A 64 10.24 9.49 9.91
N THR A 65 9.02 9.74 9.45
CA THR A 65 8.05 10.63 10.13
C THR A 65 7.02 9.86 10.94
N GLY A 66 7.07 8.52 10.91
CA GLY A 66 6.16 7.63 11.60
C GLY A 66 6.62 7.24 12.99
N GLN A 67 5.77 6.48 13.67
CA GLN A 67 6.02 5.96 15.03
C GLN A 67 6.31 4.46 15.04
N SER A 68 6.34 3.82 13.87
CA SER A 68 6.60 2.38 13.73
C SER A 68 8.08 2.07 13.64
N SER A 69 8.49 0.99 14.29
CA SER A 69 9.88 0.54 14.31
C SER A 69 9.98 -0.98 14.31
N GLY A 70 11.16 -1.48 13.91
CA GLY A 70 11.47 -2.91 13.91
C GLY A 70 12.76 -3.19 13.14
N PRO A 71 13.17 -4.44 13.05
CA PRO A 71 14.35 -4.82 12.28
C PRO A 71 14.13 -4.60 10.77
N LEU A 72 15.20 -4.38 10.03
CA LEU A 72 15.20 -4.50 8.57
C LEU A 72 15.30 -5.98 8.19
N GLU A 73 14.22 -6.54 7.71
CA GLU A 73 14.18 -7.93 7.21
C GLU A 73 14.69 -7.97 5.77
N ILE A 74 16.01 -8.02 5.61
CA ILE A 74 16.71 -7.87 4.32
C ILE A 74 16.27 -8.93 3.30
N ASP A 75 16.02 -10.16 3.75
CA ASP A 75 15.69 -11.26 2.84
C ASP A 75 14.24 -11.24 2.35
N ARG A 76 13.35 -10.55 3.05
CA ARG A 76 11.91 -10.51 2.77
C ARG A 76 11.27 -9.13 3.00
N PRO A 77 11.80 -8.06 2.36
CA PRO A 77 11.41 -6.67 2.67
C PRO A 77 9.92 -6.40 2.45
N TRP A 78 9.36 -6.83 1.32
CA TRP A 78 7.94 -6.66 1.02
C TRP A 78 7.05 -7.43 1.98
N ASP A 79 7.41 -8.69 2.25
CA ASP A 79 6.66 -9.55 3.16
C ASP A 79 6.67 -9.04 4.59
N SER A 80 7.77 -8.44 5.04
CA SER A 80 7.85 -7.90 6.40
C SER A 80 6.83 -6.76 6.61
N HIS A 81 6.66 -5.89 5.61
CA HIS A 81 5.62 -4.85 5.65
C HIS A 81 4.21 -5.44 5.57
N THR A 82 4.02 -6.49 4.77
CA THR A 82 2.72 -7.17 4.68
C THR A 82 2.38 -7.91 5.98
N ASP A 83 3.37 -8.52 6.63
CA ASP A 83 3.19 -9.13 7.97
C ASP A 83 2.72 -8.10 9.00
N ASP A 84 3.25 -6.88 8.93
CA ASP A 84 2.82 -5.80 9.81
C ASP A 84 1.35 -5.43 9.56
N GLN A 85 0.96 -5.25 8.30
CA GLN A 85 -0.42 -4.92 7.93
C GLN A 85 -1.40 -6.02 8.38
N LEU A 86 -1.09 -7.28 8.08
CA LEU A 86 -1.91 -8.42 8.49
C LEU A 86 -1.90 -8.59 10.01
N GLY A 87 -0.78 -8.36 10.67
CA GLY A 87 -0.64 -8.43 12.11
C GLY A 87 -1.51 -7.38 12.84
N VAL A 88 -1.61 -6.17 12.30
CA VAL A 88 -2.55 -5.15 12.82
C VAL A 88 -4.00 -5.63 12.68
N MET A 89 -4.37 -6.22 11.54
CA MET A 89 -5.72 -6.76 11.33
C MET A 89 -6.02 -7.90 12.30
N ASP A 90 -5.06 -8.80 12.53
CA ASP A 90 -5.18 -9.90 13.50
C ASP A 90 -5.33 -9.40 14.93
N HIS A 91 -4.51 -8.40 15.31
CA HIS A 91 -4.58 -7.75 16.62
C HIS A 91 -5.94 -7.12 16.90
N LEU A 92 -6.60 -6.61 15.87
CA LEU A 92 -7.95 -6.02 15.94
C LEU A 92 -9.07 -7.06 15.81
N GLY A 93 -8.75 -8.35 15.66
CA GLY A 93 -9.71 -9.42 15.46
C GLY A 93 -10.47 -9.35 14.14
N ILE A 94 -9.86 -8.75 13.10
CA ILE A 94 -10.49 -8.56 11.79
C ILE A 94 -10.06 -9.68 10.85
N ASP A 95 -10.99 -10.58 10.52
CA ASP A 95 -10.76 -11.69 9.58
C ASP A 95 -10.94 -11.25 8.13
N LYS A 96 -12.05 -10.59 7.80
CA LYS A 96 -12.37 -10.13 6.46
C LYS A 96 -12.30 -8.61 6.36
N PHE A 97 -11.70 -8.10 5.29
CA PHE A 97 -11.57 -6.67 5.08
C PHE A 97 -11.47 -6.31 3.60
N MET A 98 -11.66 -5.05 3.30
CA MET A 98 -11.27 -4.41 2.06
C MET A 98 -9.94 -3.70 2.24
N VAL A 99 -9.20 -3.48 1.15
CA VAL A 99 -7.93 -2.76 1.22
C VAL A 99 -7.86 -1.68 0.14
N MET A 100 -7.32 -0.53 0.48
CA MET A 100 -6.98 0.53 -0.48
C MET A 100 -5.55 0.99 -0.25
N GLY A 101 -4.74 1.01 -1.34
CA GLY A 101 -3.35 1.45 -1.29
C GLY A 101 -3.05 2.54 -2.30
N PHE A 102 -2.28 3.55 -1.86
CA PHE A 102 -1.78 4.64 -2.68
C PHE A 102 -0.29 4.46 -2.95
N CYS A 103 0.18 4.73 -4.17
CA CYS A 103 1.61 4.73 -4.53
C CYS A 103 2.26 3.38 -4.15
N ILE A 104 3.22 3.35 -3.22
CA ILE A 104 3.81 2.10 -2.66
C ILE A 104 2.75 1.15 -2.08
N GLY A 105 1.61 1.69 -1.67
CA GLY A 105 0.46 0.88 -1.25
C GLY A 105 -0.05 -0.05 -2.35
N GLY A 106 0.14 0.26 -3.62
CA GLY A 106 -0.23 -0.62 -4.73
C GLY A 106 0.50 -1.97 -4.69
N PRO A 107 1.85 -2.01 -4.76
CA PRO A 107 2.63 -3.24 -4.56
C PRO A 107 2.33 -3.98 -3.26
N LEU A 108 2.11 -3.24 -2.15
CA LEU A 108 1.75 -3.85 -0.86
C LEU A 108 0.35 -4.50 -0.91
N VAL A 109 -0.62 -3.86 -1.57
CA VAL A 109 -1.96 -4.47 -1.79
C VAL A 109 -1.83 -5.77 -2.56
N TRP A 110 -1.03 -5.81 -3.63
CA TRP A 110 -0.78 -7.05 -4.37
C TRP A 110 -0.19 -8.14 -3.49
N ASN A 111 0.77 -7.80 -2.62
CA ASN A 111 1.35 -8.77 -1.69
C ASN A 111 0.34 -9.24 -0.63
N VAL A 112 -0.53 -8.35 -0.15
CA VAL A 112 -1.64 -8.73 0.75
C VAL A 112 -2.61 -9.69 0.05
N LEU A 113 -2.94 -9.45 -1.23
CA LEU A 113 -3.83 -10.32 -2.01
C LEU A 113 -3.23 -11.72 -2.21
N GLU A 114 -1.92 -11.82 -2.45
CA GLU A 114 -1.23 -13.11 -2.61
C GLU A 114 -1.20 -13.89 -1.29
N ARG A 115 -0.91 -13.21 -0.17
CA ARG A 115 -0.67 -13.85 1.12
C ARG A 115 -1.93 -14.08 1.94
N ALA A 116 -2.99 -13.31 1.68
CA ALA A 116 -4.27 -13.42 2.40
C ALA A 116 -5.48 -13.43 1.44
N PRO A 117 -5.49 -14.29 0.40
CA PRO A 117 -6.47 -14.24 -0.69
C PRO A 117 -7.90 -14.49 -0.22
N THR A 118 -8.09 -15.17 0.90
CA THR A 118 -9.41 -15.45 1.46
C THR A 118 -9.92 -14.36 2.39
N ARG A 119 -9.07 -13.41 2.77
CA ARG A 119 -9.40 -12.32 3.71
C ARG A 119 -9.84 -11.04 3.02
N VAL A 120 -9.28 -10.77 1.82
CA VAL A 120 -9.56 -9.53 1.08
C VAL A 120 -10.76 -9.69 0.18
N VAL A 121 -11.83 -8.96 0.45
CA VAL A 121 -13.09 -9.06 -0.32
C VAL A 121 -13.14 -8.13 -1.54
N ALA A 122 -12.43 -7.03 -1.50
CA ALA A 122 -12.21 -6.12 -2.62
C ALA A 122 -10.97 -5.25 -2.38
N ALA A 123 -10.31 -4.79 -3.45
CA ALA A 123 -9.13 -3.95 -3.32
C ALA A 123 -9.16 -2.75 -4.28
N VAL A 124 -8.60 -1.62 -3.82
CA VAL A 124 -8.44 -0.39 -4.60
C VAL A 124 -6.96 -0.03 -4.68
N LEU A 125 -6.45 0.15 -5.89
CA LEU A 125 -5.08 0.57 -6.16
C LEU A 125 -5.12 1.99 -6.74
N ALA A 126 -4.84 2.98 -5.92
CA ALA A 126 -4.84 4.38 -6.34
C ALA A 126 -3.41 4.83 -6.67
N GLN A 127 -3.18 5.29 -7.89
CA GLN A 127 -1.86 5.69 -8.40
C GLN A 127 -0.75 4.70 -8.01
N PRO A 128 -0.89 3.40 -8.34
CA PRO A 128 0.05 2.39 -7.84
C PRO A 128 1.46 2.61 -8.39
N SER A 129 2.46 2.40 -7.52
CA SER A 129 3.85 2.32 -7.96
C SER A 129 4.10 1.02 -8.72
N GLY A 130 5.13 1.03 -9.57
CA GLY A 130 5.56 -0.13 -10.33
C GLY A 130 6.95 0.10 -10.92
N PHE A 131 7.53 -0.96 -11.48
CA PHE A 131 8.80 -0.89 -12.16
C PHE A 131 8.69 -0.14 -13.48
N ARG A 132 9.63 0.77 -13.75
CA ARG A 132 9.72 1.54 -15.00
C ARG A 132 11.05 1.24 -15.67
N PRO A 133 11.05 0.52 -16.81
CA PRO A 133 12.29 0.14 -17.50
C PRO A 133 13.18 1.33 -17.89
N GLU A 134 12.58 2.48 -18.22
CA GLU A 134 13.31 3.71 -18.59
C GLU A 134 13.98 4.39 -17.39
N MET A 135 13.56 4.05 -16.16
CA MET A 135 14.08 4.58 -14.90
C MET A 135 14.25 3.46 -13.86
N PRO A 136 15.07 2.44 -14.14
CA PRO A 136 15.08 1.17 -13.40
C PRO A 136 15.54 1.31 -11.95
N THR A 137 16.24 2.39 -11.62
CA THR A 137 16.79 2.62 -10.27
C THR A 137 16.00 3.66 -9.47
N LEU A 138 14.96 4.26 -10.04
CA LEU A 138 14.23 5.38 -9.44
C LEU A 138 13.85 5.15 -7.97
N SER A 139 13.18 4.05 -7.68
CA SER A 139 12.72 3.73 -6.32
C SER A 139 13.87 3.42 -5.37
N TYR A 140 14.90 2.73 -5.86
CA TYR A 140 16.11 2.46 -5.08
C TYR A 140 16.85 3.77 -4.76
N ASP A 141 17.17 4.57 -5.77
CA ASP A 141 17.96 5.80 -5.61
C ASP A 141 17.24 6.82 -4.71
N GLY A 142 15.93 6.99 -4.88
CA GLY A 142 15.12 7.88 -4.04
C GLY A 142 15.14 7.48 -2.56
N ASN A 143 15.07 6.19 -2.26
CA ASN A 143 15.13 5.72 -0.87
C ASN A 143 16.56 5.75 -0.32
N MET A 144 17.58 5.45 -1.13
CA MET A 144 19.00 5.59 -0.72
C MET A 144 19.36 7.04 -0.40
N ALA A 145 18.84 8.01 -1.15
CA ALA A 145 19.10 9.42 -0.92
C ALA A 145 18.31 10.02 0.26
N GLY A 146 17.06 9.58 0.44
CA GLY A 146 16.15 10.21 1.40
C GLY A 146 15.90 9.37 2.65
N TRP A 147 15.28 8.20 2.48
CA TRP A 147 14.85 7.36 3.62
C TRP A 147 16.02 6.76 4.40
N GLY A 148 17.02 6.20 3.70
CA GLY A 148 18.13 5.49 4.32
C GLY A 148 18.97 6.33 5.28
N PRO A 149 19.53 7.48 4.85
CA PRO A 149 20.34 8.33 5.73
C PRO A 149 19.59 8.83 6.97
N ALA A 150 18.33 9.19 6.81
CA ALA A 150 17.50 9.63 7.91
C ALA A 150 17.19 8.49 8.90
N LEU A 151 16.97 7.26 8.40
CA LEU A 151 16.79 6.08 9.23
C LEU A 151 18.06 5.78 10.05
N VAL A 152 19.22 5.71 9.42
CA VAL A 152 20.51 5.43 10.08
C VAL A 152 20.82 6.47 11.15
N LYS A 153 20.53 7.75 10.88
CA LYS A 153 20.68 8.80 11.89
C LYS A 153 19.81 8.57 13.13
N ARG A 154 18.60 8.04 12.95
CA ARG A 154 17.64 7.77 14.03
C ARG A 154 17.85 6.42 14.71
N ARG A 155 18.40 5.45 14.00
CA ARG A 155 18.61 4.07 14.40
C ARG A 155 20.07 3.67 14.16
N PRO A 156 21.01 4.02 15.05
CA PRO A 156 22.46 3.80 14.83
C PRO A 156 22.87 2.32 14.69
N GLU A 157 22.03 1.40 15.13
CA GLU A 157 22.22 -0.05 14.93
C GLU A 157 21.93 -0.49 13.48
N ILE A 158 21.31 0.35 12.66
CA ILE A 158 21.09 0.11 11.24
C ILE A 158 22.18 0.84 10.46
N THR A 159 22.93 0.13 9.64
CA THR A 159 24.00 0.70 8.81
C THR A 159 23.50 1.02 7.38
N MET A 160 24.21 1.90 6.66
CA MET A 160 23.91 2.17 5.25
C MET A 160 24.11 0.93 4.38
N GLU A 161 25.00 0.00 4.76
CA GLU A 161 25.13 -1.28 4.09
C GLU A 161 23.88 -2.15 4.25
N MET A 162 23.28 -2.18 5.44
CA MET A 162 22.00 -2.86 5.67
C MET A 162 20.88 -2.25 4.84
N VAL A 163 20.85 -0.92 4.76
CA VAL A 163 19.90 -0.17 3.92
C VAL A 163 20.08 -0.53 2.44
N ASP A 164 21.31 -0.53 1.93
CA ASP A 164 21.60 -0.91 0.54
C ASP A 164 21.12 -2.33 0.23
N ARG A 165 21.45 -3.30 1.08
CA ARG A 165 21.01 -4.69 0.92
C ARG A 165 19.49 -4.83 0.95
N PHE A 166 18.82 -4.14 1.86
CA PHE A 166 17.36 -4.12 1.97
C PHE A 166 16.71 -3.55 0.70
N LEU A 167 17.16 -2.39 0.23
CA LEU A 167 16.64 -1.75 -0.97
C LEU A 167 16.99 -2.51 -2.26
N THR A 168 18.16 -3.12 -2.32
CA THR A 168 18.54 -4.01 -3.43
C THR A 168 17.60 -5.21 -3.51
N ARG A 169 17.32 -5.85 -2.38
CA ARG A 169 16.37 -6.96 -2.33
C ARG A 169 14.96 -6.51 -2.72
N MET A 170 14.56 -5.33 -2.29
CA MET A 170 13.22 -4.78 -2.53
C MET A 170 12.98 -4.39 -4.00
N TYR A 171 13.95 -3.71 -4.63
CA TYR A 171 13.72 -3.05 -5.91
C TYR A 171 14.56 -3.58 -7.08
N ARG A 172 15.70 -4.24 -6.82
CA ARG A 172 16.62 -4.68 -7.87
C ARG A 172 16.62 -6.19 -8.10
N THR A 173 16.30 -7.00 -7.09
CA THR A 173 16.32 -8.48 -7.24
C THR A 173 15.21 -8.97 -8.18
N ASN A 174 14.01 -8.40 -8.07
CA ASN A 174 12.88 -8.65 -8.98
C ASN A 174 12.45 -7.31 -9.59
N ALA A 175 13.35 -6.72 -10.39
CA ALA A 175 13.13 -5.43 -11.05
C ALA A 175 12.17 -5.59 -12.24
N ASP A 176 10.92 -5.87 -11.94
CA ASP A 176 9.87 -6.09 -12.94
C ASP A 176 8.48 -5.76 -12.36
N PHE A 177 7.57 -5.38 -13.23
CA PHE A 177 6.13 -5.22 -12.99
C PHE A 177 5.81 -4.44 -11.71
N VAL A 178 5.29 -5.11 -10.66
CA VAL A 178 4.94 -4.51 -9.35
C VAL A 178 5.84 -4.97 -8.21
N TRP A 179 6.97 -5.63 -8.50
CA TRP A 179 8.00 -6.20 -7.60
C TRP A 179 7.52 -7.35 -6.68
N THR A 180 6.24 -7.38 -6.30
CA THR A 180 5.72 -8.23 -5.23
C THR A 180 5.08 -9.51 -5.73
N VAL A 181 4.41 -9.45 -6.86
CA VAL A 181 3.68 -10.60 -7.43
C VAL A 181 4.00 -10.79 -8.91
N THR A 182 3.80 -11.99 -9.40
CA THR A 182 3.96 -12.32 -10.81
C THR A 182 2.71 -11.95 -11.63
N ARG A 183 2.87 -11.81 -12.94
CA ARG A 183 1.76 -11.67 -13.88
C ARG A 183 0.79 -12.86 -13.84
N ASP A 184 1.31 -14.06 -13.60
CA ASP A 184 0.49 -15.27 -13.50
C ASP A 184 -0.38 -15.25 -12.24
N PHE A 185 0.14 -14.77 -11.12
CA PHE A 185 -0.70 -14.53 -9.94
C PHE A 185 -1.84 -13.55 -10.28
N VAL A 186 -1.52 -12.42 -10.91
CA VAL A 186 -2.54 -11.40 -11.27
C VAL A 186 -3.63 -11.98 -12.19
N ARG A 187 -3.27 -12.84 -13.16
CA ARG A 187 -4.25 -13.54 -14.04
C ARG A 187 -5.20 -14.46 -13.27
N THR A 188 -4.77 -14.98 -12.14
CA THR A 188 -5.56 -15.89 -11.32
C THR A 188 -6.28 -15.22 -10.15
N CYS A 189 -5.97 -13.95 -9.88
CA CYS A 189 -6.56 -13.19 -8.76
C CYS A 189 -8.06 -12.98 -8.98
N ARG A 190 -8.89 -13.53 -8.08
CA ARG A 190 -10.35 -13.45 -8.16
C ARG A 190 -10.96 -12.32 -7.33
N THR A 191 -10.16 -11.65 -6.54
CA THR A 191 -10.61 -10.48 -5.78
C THR A 191 -11.00 -9.35 -6.75
N PRO A 192 -12.17 -8.71 -6.58
CA PRO A 192 -12.52 -7.52 -7.33
C PRO A 192 -11.51 -6.39 -7.08
N LEU A 193 -11.09 -5.72 -8.14
CA LEU A 193 -10.10 -4.66 -8.12
C LEU A 193 -10.63 -3.40 -8.77
N LEU A 194 -10.36 -2.24 -8.16
CA LEU A 194 -10.49 -0.95 -8.83
C LEU A 194 -9.10 -0.30 -8.93
N ILE A 195 -8.66 -0.01 -10.14
CA ILE A 195 -7.37 0.62 -10.40
C ILE A 195 -7.59 2.06 -10.86
N LEU A 196 -7.00 3.01 -10.15
CA LEU A 196 -6.96 4.43 -10.51
C LEU A 196 -5.54 4.73 -11.01
N PRO A 197 -5.27 4.69 -12.32
CA PRO A 197 -3.93 4.86 -12.86
C PRO A 197 -3.44 6.29 -12.70
N ASP A 198 -2.12 6.46 -12.76
CA ASP A 198 -1.43 7.75 -12.80
C ASP A 198 -0.33 7.68 -13.87
N ASP A 199 0.28 8.78 -14.25
CA ASP A 199 1.39 8.79 -15.19
C ASP A 199 2.47 9.78 -14.78
N ILE A 200 3.16 9.44 -13.70
CA ILE A 200 4.38 10.11 -13.26
C ILE A 200 5.49 9.06 -13.11
N PRO A 201 6.77 9.46 -12.98
CA PRO A 201 7.87 8.49 -12.86
C PRO A 201 7.66 7.40 -11.82
N ALA A 202 7.11 7.74 -10.66
CA ALA A 202 6.86 6.79 -9.56
C ALA A 202 5.59 5.93 -9.74
N HIS A 203 4.68 6.33 -10.64
CA HIS A 203 3.39 5.67 -10.88
C HIS A 203 3.22 5.41 -12.38
N PRO A 204 3.91 4.39 -12.95
CA PRO A 204 3.87 4.15 -14.39
C PRO A 204 2.49 3.68 -14.87
N TYR A 205 1.87 4.46 -15.76
CA TYR A 205 0.57 4.16 -16.36
C TYR A 205 0.55 2.77 -17.01
N ALA A 206 1.62 2.44 -17.74
CA ALA A 206 1.71 1.16 -18.44
C ALA A 206 1.60 -0.05 -17.49
N VAL A 207 2.24 0.01 -16.32
CA VAL A 207 2.19 -1.08 -15.32
C VAL A 207 0.80 -1.17 -14.69
N ALA A 208 0.17 -0.05 -14.37
CA ALA A 208 -1.19 -0.03 -13.85
C ALA A 208 -2.19 -0.62 -14.85
N MET A 209 -2.06 -0.29 -16.13
CA MET A 209 -2.92 -0.81 -17.19
C MET A 209 -2.62 -2.27 -17.52
N GLU A 210 -1.36 -2.70 -17.49
CA GLU A 210 -1.01 -4.10 -17.63
C GLU A 210 -1.67 -4.93 -16.53
N ALA A 211 -1.58 -4.49 -15.27
CA ALA A 211 -2.25 -5.17 -14.16
C ALA A 211 -3.77 -5.23 -14.34
N ALA A 212 -4.39 -4.15 -14.81
CA ALA A 212 -5.83 -4.11 -15.10
C ALA A 212 -6.24 -5.08 -16.22
N MET A 213 -5.45 -5.20 -17.28
CA MET A 213 -5.72 -6.11 -18.38
C MET A 213 -5.54 -7.59 -18.01
N LEU A 214 -4.64 -7.87 -17.06
CA LEU A 214 -4.37 -9.24 -16.62
C LEU A 214 -5.39 -9.71 -15.59
N ALA A 215 -5.81 -8.84 -14.67
CA ALA A 215 -6.69 -9.21 -13.57
C ALA A 215 -8.15 -9.43 -14.07
N PRO A 216 -8.73 -10.62 -13.86
CA PRO A 216 -10.02 -10.96 -14.48
C PRO A 216 -11.23 -10.19 -13.93
N ARG A 217 -11.07 -9.49 -12.80
CA ARG A 217 -12.13 -8.72 -12.15
C ARG A 217 -11.67 -7.28 -11.84
N ALA A 218 -10.87 -6.71 -12.74
CA ALA A 218 -10.43 -5.32 -12.60
C ALA A 218 -11.39 -4.35 -13.29
N GLU A 219 -11.68 -3.27 -12.58
CA GLU A 219 -12.27 -2.04 -13.12
C GLU A 219 -11.20 -0.96 -13.13
N VAL A 220 -11.28 -0.03 -14.08
CA VAL A 220 -10.35 1.10 -14.20
C VAL A 220 -11.15 2.40 -14.09
N SER A 221 -10.62 3.36 -13.33
CA SER A 221 -11.20 4.69 -13.29
C SER A 221 -10.93 5.47 -14.57
N ILE A 222 -11.68 6.55 -14.81
CA ILE A 222 -11.28 7.52 -15.82
C ILE A 222 -9.89 8.08 -15.51
N PHE A 223 -9.09 8.28 -16.57
CA PHE A 223 -7.76 8.87 -16.45
C PHE A 223 -7.73 10.20 -17.24
N PRO A 224 -7.10 11.26 -16.70
CA PRO A 224 -6.60 11.40 -15.33
C PRO A 224 -7.75 11.60 -14.32
N TRP A 225 -7.66 11.01 -13.13
CA TRP A 225 -8.72 11.05 -12.12
C TRP A 225 -8.54 12.14 -11.06
N LYS A 226 -7.34 12.67 -10.91
CA LYS A 226 -6.99 13.69 -9.90
C LYS A 226 -6.62 15.05 -10.50
N GLU A 227 -6.54 15.13 -11.81
CA GLU A 227 -6.21 16.36 -12.56
C GLU A 227 -7.24 16.58 -13.69
N PRO A 228 -7.86 17.76 -13.74
CA PRO A 228 -7.80 18.81 -12.71
C PRO A 228 -8.44 18.34 -11.39
N ARG A 229 -8.14 19.04 -10.28
CA ARG A 229 -8.55 18.61 -8.91
C ARG A 229 -10.05 18.39 -8.74
N GLU A 230 -10.86 19.03 -9.54
CA GLU A 230 -12.33 18.91 -9.58
C GLU A 230 -12.78 17.48 -9.96
N ARG A 231 -11.90 16.66 -10.51
CA ARG A 231 -12.17 15.24 -10.81
C ARG A 231 -12.08 14.34 -9.58
N ILE A 232 -11.36 14.75 -8.54
CA ILE A 232 -11.17 13.94 -7.31
C ILE A 232 -12.52 13.51 -6.69
N PRO A 233 -13.54 14.38 -6.53
CA PRO A 233 -14.83 13.94 -6.02
C PRO A 233 -15.53 12.86 -6.87
N LEU A 234 -15.29 12.84 -8.20
CA LEU A 234 -15.79 11.77 -9.07
C LEU A 234 -15.09 10.45 -8.77
N ALA A 235 -13.77 10.47 -8.65
CA ALA A 235 -12.98 9.30 -8.31
C ALA A 235 -13.37 8.74 -6.93
N VAL A 236 -13.55 9.59 -5.93
CA VAL A 236 -14.01 9.20 -4.58
C VAL A 236 -15.41 8.55 -4.65
N ARG A 237 -16.34 9.10 -5.44
CA ARG A 237 -17.65 8.47 -5.65
C ARG A 237 -17.54 7.11 -6.33
N GLN A 238 -16.65 6.95 -7.31
CA GLN A 238 -16.41 5.66 -7.97
C GLN A 238 -15.86 4.64 -6.98
N ILE A 239 -14.84 5.02 -6.18
CA ILE A 239 -14.30 4.16 -5.12
C ILE A 239 -15.41 3.73 -4.16
N ARG A 240 -16.22 4.68 -3.68
CA ARG A 240 -17.32 4.39 -2.76
C ARG A 240 -18.35 3.44 -3.37
N SER A 241 -18.73 3.63 -4.62
CA SER A 241 -19.66 2.74 -5.33
C SER A 241 -19.09 1.34 -5.50
N PHE A 242 -17.81 1.23 -5.88
CA PHE A 242 -17.11 -0.04 -6.00
C PHE A 242 -17.04 -0.78 -4.66
N LEU A 243 -16.61 -0.12 -3.58
CA LEU A 243 -16.53 -0.74 -2.27
C LEU A 243 -17.92 -1.18 -1.77
N ARG A 244 -18.97 -0.39 -2.00
CA ARG A 244 -20.36 -0.77 -1.64
C ARG A 244 -20.83 -2.00 -2.40
N ALA A 245 -20.55 -2.07 -3.70
CA ALA A 245 -20.95 -3.19 -4.56
C ALA A 245 -20.32 -4.52 -4.13
N HIS A 246 -19.16 -4.48 -3.49
CA HIS A 246 -18.42 -5.67 -3.07
C HIS A 246 -18.43 -5.91 -1.55
N ARG A 247 -19.13 -5.06 -0.78
CA ARG A 247 -19.29 -5.29 0.65
C ARG A 247 -20.17 -6.52 0.87
N PRO A 248 -19.71 -7.52 1.67
CA PRO A 248 -20.54 -8.65 2.03
C PRO A 248 -21.86 -8.18 2.68
N THR A 249 -22.97 -8.77 2.26
CA THR A 249 -24.24 -8.64 2.99
C THR A 249 -24.11 -9.40 4.30
N THR A 250 -24.30 -8.72 5.39
CA THR A 250 -24.41 -9.32 6.74
C THR A 250 -25.64 -10.21 6.84
#